data_939f0ce82acc7af11619ee0cbc5124b7
#
_entry.id   939f0ce82acc7af11619ee0cbc5124b7
#
_cell.length_a   1.000
_cell.length_b   1.000
_cell.length_c   1.000
_cell.angle_alpha   90.00
_cell.angle_beta   90.00
_cell.angle_gamma   90.00
#
_symmetry.space_group_name_H-M   'P 1'
#
loop_
_entity.id
_entity.type
_entity.pdbx_description
1 polymer ?
#
loop_
_entity_poly.entity_id
_entity_poly.type
_entity_poly.pdbx_seq_one_letter_code
_entity_poly.pdbx_strand_id
1 'polypeptide(L)'
;LVVSELTAEQRRDLKMNSGLLVEDVRGAGARVDLRPGDIIVAVISKGATTDVKTADQFNKLLNQFEKGSNVTLLIRRGEMQTFVTIKGLNGN
;
A
#
# COMPACT_ATOMS: atom_id res chain seq x y z
N LEU A 1 7.88 -4.87 -2.40
CA LEU A 1 6.46 -5.16 -2.54
C LEU A 1 6.09 -5.38 -3.99
N VAL A 2 5.32 -6.42 -4.25
CA VAL A 2 4.73 -6.64 -5.56
C VAL A 2 3.24 -6.36 -5.45
N VAL A 3 2.77 -5.36 -6.19
CA VAL A 3 1.36 -4.96 -6.14
C VAL A 3 0.79 -4.93 -7.55
N SER A 4 -0.52 -5.13 -7.64
CA SER A 4 -1.24 -5.00 -8.90
C SER A 4 -2.51 -4.18 -8.69
N GLU A 5 -3.00 -3.59 -9.76
CA GLU A 5 -4.23 -2.82 -9.70
C GLU A 5 -5.43 -3.75 -9.62
N LEU A 6 -6.46 -3.32 -8.90
CA LEU A 6 -7.68 -4.08 -8.81
C LEU A 6 -8.37 -4.14 -10.17
N THR A 7 -8.90 -5.30 -10.51
CA THR A 7 -9.73 -5.43 -11.71
C THR A 7 -11.06 -4.71 -11.50
N ALA A 8 -11.79 -4.46 -12.58
CA ALA A 8 -13.12 -3.86 -12.48
C ALA A 8 -14.05 -4.72 -11.63
N GLU A 9 -13.95 -6.03 -11.76
CA GLU A 9 -14.76 -6.95 -10.97
C GLU A 9 -14.40 -6.87 -9.49
N GLN A 10 -13.11 -6.84 -9.17
CA GLN A 10 -12.68 -6.72 -7.78
C GLN A 10 -13.15 -5.41 -7.16
N ARG A 11 -13.05 -4.31 -7.90
CA ARG A 11 -13.51 -3.01 -7.40
C ARG A 11 -15.00 -3.03 -7.10
N ARG A 12 -15.78 -3.67 -7.96
CA ARG A 12 -17.22 -3.79 -7.78
C ARG A 12 -17.55 -4.64 -6.56
N ASP A 13 -16.91 -5.80 -6.44
CA ASP A 13 -17.18 -6.73 -5.35
C ASP A 13 -16.80 -6.13 -3.99
N LEU A 14 -15.73 -5.36 -3.96
CA LEU A 14 -15.24 -4.74 -2.73
C LEU A 14 -15.85 -3.36 -2.49
N LYS A 15 -16.63 -2.85 -3.43
CA LYS A 15 -17.22 -1.51 -3.38
C LYS A 15 -16.15 -0.44 -3.21
N MET A 16 -15.05 -0.59 -3.94
CA MET A 16 -13.91 0.34 -3.93
C MET A 16 -13.72 0.93 -5.31
N ASN A 17 -13.40 2.22 -5.36
CA ASN A 17 -13.12 2.88 -6.62
C ASN A 17 -11.70 2.60 -7.10
N SER A 18 -10.79 2.36 -6.19
CA SER A 18 -9.40 2.13 -6.51
C SER A 18 -8.71 1.40 -5.36
N GLY A 19 -7.51 0.95 -5.61
CA GLY A 19 -6.70 0.26 -4.61
C GLY A 19 -5.68 -0.63 -5.30
N LEU A 20 -4.70 -1.08 -4.53
CA LEU A 20 -3.66 -1.97 -5.04
C LEU A 20 -3.66 -3.26 -4.23
N LEU A 21 -3.71 -4.37 -4.93
CA LEU A 21 -3.64 -5.69 -4.30
C LEU A 21 -2.17 -6.04 -4.05
N VAL A 22 -1.86 -6.40 -2.82
CA VAL A 22 -0.53 -6.89 -2.47
C VAL A 22 -0.44 -8.35 -2.89
N GLU A 23 0.46 -8.65 -3.82
CA GLU A 23 0.64 -10.00 -4.32
C GLU A 23 1.80 -10.71 -3.64
N ASP A 24 2.85 -9.95 -3.25
CA ASP A 24 4.01 -10.52 -2.59
C ASP A 24 4.65 -9.46 -1.70
N VAL A 25 5.22 -9.89 -0.60
CA VAL A 25 5.84 -8.98 0.37
C VAL A 25 7.32 -9.33 0.48
N ARG A 26 8.18 -8.38 0.11
CA ARG A 26 9.62 -8.54 0.08
C ARG A 26 10.31 -7.32 0.67
N GLY A 27 11.55 -7.49 1.09
CA GLY A 27 12.37 -6.39 1.58
C GLY A 27 11.79 -5.77 2.84
N ALA A 28 11.67 -4.46 2.86
CA ALA A 28 11.16 -3.74 4.03
C ALA A 28 9.73 -4.14 4.37
N GLY A 29 8.91 -4.46 3.38
CA GLY A 29 7.55 -4.89 3.59
C GLY A 29 7.43 -6.19 4.36
N ALA A 30 8.45 -7.06 4.26
CA ALA A 30 8.43 -8.33 4.95
C ALA A 30 8.58 -8.18 6.46
N ARG A 31 8.98 -7.00 6.93
CA ARG A 31 9.20 -6.73 8.35
C ARG A 31 7.99 -6.10 9.05
N VAL A 32 6.91 -5.93 8.33
CA VAL A 32 5.71 -5.29 8.87
C VAL A 32 4.53 -6.24 8.71
N ASP A 33 3.40 -5.87 9.29
CA ASP A 33 2.20 -6.71 9.25
C ASP A 33 1.42 -6.49 7.95
N LEU A 34 2.11 -6.65 6.83
CA LEU A 34 1.53 -6.57 5.50
C LEU A 34 1.58 -7.97 4.89
N ARG A 35 0.48 -8.42 4.32
CA ARG A 35 0.34 -9.79 3.83
C ARG A 35 -0.17 -9.83 2.41
N PRO A 36 0.19 -10.86 1.64
CA PRO A 36 -0.45 -11.06 0.35
C PRO A 36 -1.97 -11.12 0.51
N GLY A 37 -2.68 -10.44 -0.36
CA GLY A 37 -4.13 -10.33 -0.29
C GLY A 37 -4.63 -9.04 0.33
N ASP A 38 -3.77 -8.30 1.02
CA ASP A 38 -4.15 -6.98 1.54
C ASP A 38 -4.31 -6.00 0.38
N ILE A 39 -5.17 -5.01 0.56
CA ILE A 39 -5.39 -3.99 -0.47
C ILE A 39 -4.92 -2.65 0.09
N ILE A 40 -3.98 -2.02 -0.59
CA ILE A 40 -3.48 -0.70 -0.21
C ILE A 40 -4.45 0.34 -0.73
N VAL A 41 -5.04 1.11 0.17
CA VAL A 41 -6.05 2.12 -0.16
C VAL A 41 -5.41 3.49 -0.31
N ALA A 42 -4.49 3.82 0.59
CA ALA A 42 -3.89 5.15 0.61
C ALA A 42 -2.53 5.11 1.28
N VAL A 43 -1.73 6.13 1.01
CA VAL A 43 -0.43 6.35 1.67
C VAL A 43 -0.55 7.59 2.53
N ILE A 44 -0.15 7.48 3.79
CA ILE A 44 -0.21 8.58 4.74
C ILE A 44 1.20 8.97 5.12
N SER A 45 1.54 10.23 4.87
CA SER A 45 2.85 10.76 5.20
C SER A 45 2.75 12.22 5.59
N LYS A 46 3.39 12.59 6.69
CA LYS A 46 3.45 13.97 7.17
C LYS A 46 2.07 14.61 7.32
N GLY A 47 1.09 13.81 7.77
CA GLY A 47 -0.27 14.30 7.96
C GLY A 47 -1.11 14.40 6.70
N ALA A 48 -0.56 14.03 5.55
CA ALA A 48 -1.29 14.06 4.28
C ALA A 48 -1.62 12.64 3.85
N THR A 49 -2.84 12.44 3.37
CA THR A 49 -3.32 11.16 2.87
C THR A 49 -3.45 11.24 1.35
N THR A 50 -2.79 10.34 0.65
CA THR A 50 -2.84 10.27 -0.81
C THR A 50 -3.45 8.94 -1.22
N ASP A 51 -4.58 8.99 -1.92
CA ASP A 51 -5.20 7.79 -2.43
C ASP A 51 -4.32 7.18 -3.54
N VAL A 52 -4.17 5.87 -3.53
CA VAL A 52 -3.39 5.19 -4.56
C VAL A 52 -4.34 4.54 -5.56
N LYS A 53 -4.15 4.88 -6.82
CA LYS A 53 -5.03 4.44 -7.90
C LYS A 53 -4.32 3.51 -8.88
N THR A 54 -3.02 3.66 -9.04
CA THR A 54 -2.24 2.84 -9.96
C THR A 54 -0.97 2.38 -9.27
N ALA A 55 -0.43 1.25 -9.75
CA ALA A 55 0.84 0.74 -9.23
C ALA A 55 1.98 1.72 -9.52
N ASP A 56 1.93 2.39 -10.69
CA ASP A 56 2.93 3.36 -11.07
C ASP A 56 2.92 4.56 -10.11
N GLN A 57 1.74 5.06 -9.77
CA GLN A 57 1.60 6.14 -8.80
C GLN A 57 2.19 5.73 -7.44
N PHE A 58 1.88 4.53 -7.00
CA PHE A 58 2.38 4.02 -5.72
C PHE A 58 3.91 3.96 -5.72
N ASN A 59 4.49 3.42 -6.77
CA ASN A 59 5.95 3.33 -6.87
C ASN A 59 6.60 4.71 -6.89
N LYS A 60 6.01 5.68 -7.57
CA LYS A 60 6.51 7.05 -7.59
C LYS A 60 6.43 7.68 -6.21
N LEU A 61 5.34 7.44 -5.48
CA LEU A 61 5.21 7.94 -4.12
C LEU A 61 6.30 7.38 -3.21
N LEU A 62 6.53 6.08 -3.29
CA LEU A 62 7.56 5.45 -2.46
C LEU A 62 8.95 5.99 -2.77
N ASN A 63 9.21 6.30 -4.03
CA ASN A 63 10.52 6.83 -4.44
C ASN A 63 10.73 8.28 -4.00
N GLN A 64 9.66 8.99 -3.64
CA GLN A 64 9.78 10.37 -3.16
C GLN A 64 10.16 10.45 -1.69
N PHE A 65 10.05 9.36 -0.95
CA PHE A 65 10.38 9.36 0.47
C PHE A 65 11.86 9.21 0.67
N GLU A 66 12.38 9.89 1.68
CA GLU A 66 13.78 9.80 2.03
C GLU A 66 14.13 8.40 2.49
N LYS A 67 15.37 8.02 2.25
CA LYS A 67 15.90 6.75 2.68
C LYS A 67 15.77 6.60 4.19
N GLY A 68 15.22 5.48 4.64
CA GLY A 68 14.99 5.25 6.06
C GLY A 68 13.71 5.85 6.61
N SER A 69 12.91 6.50 5.76
CA SER A 69 11.65 7.10 6.20
C SER A 69 10.63 6.04 6.59
N ASN A 70 9.75 6.42 7.52
CA ASN A 70 8.60 5.60 7.86
C ASN A 70 7.40 6.07 7.07
N VAL A 71 6.63 5.13 6.54
CA VAL A 71 5.44 5.42 5.74
C VAL A 71 4.29 4.59 6.28
N THR A 72 3.16 5.22 6.52
CA THR A 72 1.96 4.53 6.98
C THR A 72 1.05 4.28 5.79
N LEU A 73 0.57 3.05 5.69
CA LEU A 73 -0.37 2.66 4.64
C LEU A 73 -1.72 2.40 5.27
N LEU A 74 -2.78 2.89 4.64
CA LEU A 74 -4.12 2.47 4.96
C LEU A 74 -4.43 1.27 4.07
N ILE A 75 -4.70 0.13 4.70
CA ILE A 75 -4.98 -1.09 3.96
C ILE A 75 -6.35 -1.63 4.33
N ARG A 76 -6.87 -2.45 3.45
CA ARG A 76 -8.09 -3.20 3.69
C ARG A 76 -7.76 -4.68 3.70
N ARG A 77 -8.16 -5.34 4.76
CA ARG A 77 -7.98 -6.79 4.93
C ARG A 77 -9.36 -7.41 5.16
N GLY A 78 -9.88 -8.08 4.13
CA GLY A 78 -11.27 -8.52 4.17
C GLY A 78 -12.19 -7.31 4.20
N GLU A 79 -13.04 -7.22 5.20
CA GLU A 79 -13.96 -6.09 5.36
C GLU A 79 -13.44 -5.02 6.32
N MET A 80 -12.25 -5.22 6.87
CA MET A 80 -11.69 -4.32 7.87
C MET A 80 -10.60 -3.44 7.26
N GLN A 81 -10.55 -2.19 7.71
CA GLN A 81 -9.44 -1.29 7.37
C GLN A 81 -8.50 -1.20 8.56
N THR A 82 -7.22 -1.15 8.28
CA THR A 82 -6.22 -1.02 9.32
C THR A 82 -5.03 -0.22 8.78
N PHE A 83 -4.19 0.26 9.69
CA PHE A 83 -3.00 1.01 9.33
C PHE A 83 -1.78 0.12 9.52
N VAL A 84 -0.88 0.18 8.54
CA VAL A 84 0.38 -0.56 8.61
C VAL A 84 1.50 0.43 8.36
N THR A 85 2.50 0.47 9.22
CA THR A 85 3.64 1.36 9.05
C THR A 85 4.83 0.56 8.54
N ILE A 86 5.37 1.00 7.41
CA ILE A 86 6.61 0.45 6.85
C ILE A 86 7.74 1.31 7.38
N LYS A 87 8.65 0.68 8.10
CA LYS A 87 9.80 1.38 8.69
C LYS A 87 11.02 1.15 7.83
N GLY A 88 11.85 2.19 7.71
CA GLY A 88 13.09 2.08 6.97
C GLY A 88 12.90 1.92 5.48
N LEU A 89 11.86 2.53 4.94
CA LEU A 89 11.59 2.46 3.50
C LEU A 89 12.80 2.95 2.72
N ASN A 90 13.19 2.19 1.69
CA ASN A 90 14.36 2.46 0.86
C ASN A 90 15.68 2.45 1.65
N GLY A 91 15.64 1.91 2.85
CA GLY A 91 16.77 1.91 3.78
C GLY A 91 17.63 0.67 3.79
N ASN A 92 17.29 -0.33 3.05
CA ASN A 92 17.99 -1.50 3.13
C ASN A 92 18.03 -2.40 2.30
#